data_02610ee92e758c419dac4ad64bf81313
#
_entry.id   02610ee92e758c419dac4ad64bf81313
#
_cell.length_a   1.000
_cell.length_b   1.000
_cell.length_c   1.000
_cell.angle_alpha   90.00
_cell.angle_beta   90.00
_cell.angle_gamma   90.00
#
_symmetry.space_group_name_H-M   'P 1'
#
loop_
_entity.id
_entity.type
_entity.pdbx_description
1 polymer ?
#
loop_
_entity_poly.entity_id
_entity_poly.type
_entity_poly.pdbx_seq_one_letter_code
_entity_poly.pdbx_strand_id
1 'polypeptide(L)'
;MCIRDSNYIASVFIKGDQAGLCFADVSTGTAHITELSADKIASAVITELCRYHPSEVLMNPGLLDCREVTAYIKKSLTCSVELIEDERYAPGLVSTALEGQFGRSWAQATGIAEDGLVRFAMAALLEYLHDTQIKGVERLKTVITYNKAQFMWLSSVTRANLELTETLRGREKRGTLLWVLD
;
A
#
# COMPACT_ATOMS: atom_id res chain seq x y z
N MET A 1 9.08 19.93 -14.60
CA MET A 1 8.49 19.69 -13.27
C MET A 1 8.30 18.20 -13.15
N CYS A 2 9.15 17.50 -12.41
CA CYS A 2 9.04 16.04 -12.24
C CYS A 2 7.85 15.74 -11.33
N ILE A 3 6.73 15.35 -11.92
CA ILE A 3 5.59 14.79 -11.18
C ILE A 3 5.91 13.30 -10.99
N ARG A 4 6.82 12.99 -10.07
CA ARG A 4 7.12 11.64 -9.60
C ARG A 4 7.18 11.54 -8.08
N ASP A 5 6.66 12.52 -7.39
CA ASP A 5 6.53 12.43 -5.95
C ASP A 5 5.16 11.84 -5.65
N SER A 6 5.08 10.51 -5.71
CA SER A 6 3.96 9.81 -5.10
C SER A 6 4.02 10.10 -3.61
N ASN A 7 3.00 10.74 -3.07
CA ASN A 7 2.87 11.02 -1.65
C ASN A 7 2.34 9.79 -0.86
N TYR A 8 2.23 8.64 -1.54
CA TYR A 8 1.74 7.43 -0.90
C TYR A 8 2.81 6.77 -0.03
N ILE A 9 2.43 6.46 1.20
CA ILE A 9 3.13 5.53 2.08
C ILE A 9 2.33 4.23 2.04
N ALA A 10 3.00 3.12 1.72
CA ALA A 10 2.38 1.80 1.70
C ALA A 10 2.73 1.03 2.96
N SER A 11 1.76 0.36 3.54
CA SER A 11 1.97 -0.66 4.56
C SER A 11 1.46 -1.99 4.07
N VAL A 12 2.30 -3.02 4.10
CA VAL A 12 2.02 -4.36 3.60
C VAL A 12 2.23 -5.37 4.71
N PHE A 13 1.16 -6.06 5.08
CA PHE A 13 1.19 -7.19 6.00
C PHE A 13 0.84 -8.47 5.25
N ILE A 14 1.78 -9.41 5.17
CA ILE A 14 1.58 -10.68 4.49
C ILE A 14 1.62 -11.84 5.49
N LYS A 15 0.73 -12.81 5.29
CA LYS A 15 0.68 -14.06 6.06
C LYS A 15 0.21 -15.20 5.17
N GLY A 16 1.13 -16.08 4.79
CA GLY A 16 0.84 -17.18 3.85
C GLY A 16 0.41 -16.69 2.48
N ASP A 17 -0.77 -17.07 2.05
CA ASP A 17 -1.42 -16.73 0.77
C ASP A 17 -2.33 -15.50 0.84
N GLN A 18 -2.30 -14.79 1.96
CA GLN A 18 -3.11 -13.60 2.21
C GLN A 18 -2.25 -12.39 2.52
N ALA A 19 -2.73 -11.22 2.17
CA ALA A 19 -2.09 -9.95 2.50
C ALA A 19 -3.12 -8.84 2.75
N GLY A 20 -2.84 -8.02 3.76
CA GLY A 20 -3.51 -6.74 3.98
C GLY A 20 -2.62 -5.60 3.49
N LEU A 21 -3.17 -4.71 2.69
CA LEU A 21 -2.46 -3.54 2.16
C LEU A 21 -3.18 -2.26 2.52
N CYS A 22 -2.38 -1.25 2.87
CA CYS A 22 -2.84 0.10 3.10
C CYS A 22 -1.93 1.07 2.33
N PHE A 23 -2.52 1.97 1.56
CA PHE A 23 -1.83 3.04 0.85
C PHE A 23 -2.39 4.38 1.34
N ALA A 24 -1.63 5.12 2.11
CA ALA A 24 -2.05 6.40 2.66
C ALA A 24 -1.38 7.57 1.97
N ASP A 25 -2.18 8.56 1.63
CA ASP A 25 -1.72 9.90 1.29
C ASP A 25 -2.06 10.83 2.45
N VAL A 26 -1.03 11.17 3.22
CA VAL A 26 -1.16 12.02 4.41
C VAL A 26 -1.55 13.45 4.01
N SER A 27 -1.20 13.91 2.81
CA SER A 27 -1.51 15.25 2.34
C SER A 27 -3.01 15.45 2.10
N THR A 28 -3.68 14.42 1.59
CA THR A 28 -5.14 14.43 1.36
C THR A 28 -5.94 13.87 2.54
N GLY A 29 -5.26 13.18 3.47
CA GLY A 29 -5.91 12.53 4.60
C GLY A 29 -6.70 11.28 4.22
N THR A 30 -6.31 10.61 3.12
CA THR A 30 -7.01 9.45 2.56
C THR A 30 -6.15 8.20 2.61
N ALA A 31 -6.72 7.09 3.06
CA ALA A 31 -6.12 5.77 2.99
C ALA A 31 -6.94 4.85 2.09
N HIS A 32 -6.28 4.21 1.14
CA HIS A 32 -6.85 3.16 0.31
C HIS A 32 -6.44 1.81 0.87
N ILE A 33 -7.40 0.95 1.13
CA ILE A 33 -7.16 -0.35 1.73
C ILE A 33 -7.71 -1.48 0.89
N THR A 34 -7.00 -2.60 0.88
CA THR A 34 -7.47 -3.83 0.23
C THR A 34 -6.91 -5.06 0.92
N GLU A 35 -7.68 -6.12 0.89
CA GLU A 35 -7.25 -7.45 1.32
C GLU A 35 -7.11 -8.36 0.11
N LEU A 36 -6.02 -9.10 0.06
CA LEU A 36 -5.68 -9.99 -1.03
C LEU A 36 -5.60 -11.42 -0.52
N SER A 37 -6.24 -12.32 -1.25
CA SER A 37 -6.09 -13.77 -1.09
C SER A 37 -5.88 -14.36 -2.47
N ALA A 38 -4.75 -15.02 -2.70
CA ALA A 38 -4.43 -15.57 -4.00
C ALA A 38 -3.32 -16.63 -3.92
N ASP A 39 -3.40 -17.66 -4.75
CA ASP A 39 -2.34 -18.67 -4.90
C ASP A 39 -0.98 -18.06 -5.26
N LYS A 40 -0.99 -16.90 -5.94
CA LYS A 40 0.21 -16.12 -6.30
C LYS A 40 0.16 -14.75 -5.62
N ILE A 41 0.17 -14.75 -4.30
CA ILE A 41 0.05 -13.53 -3.50
C ILE A 41 1.14 -12.50 -3.85
N ALA A 42 2.36 -12.93 -4.14
CA ALA A 42 3.45 -12.04 -4.55
C ALA A 42 3.08 -11.20 -5.77
N SER A 43 2.54 -11.82 -6.82
CA SER A 43 2.12 -11.11 -8.04
C SER A 43 0.99 -10.12 -7.76
N ALA A 44 0.08 -10.47 -6.85
CA ALA A 44 -1.02 -9.62 -6.46
C ALA A 44 -0.53 -8.37 -5.71
N VAL A 45 0.39 -8.54 -4.75
CA VAL A 45 1.01 -7.45 -4.00
C VAL A 45 1.82 -6.53 -4.93
N ILE A 46 2.65 -7.11 -5.83
CA ILE A 46 3.42 -6.34 -6.81
C ILE A 46 2.51 -5.48 -7.68
N THR A 47 1.36 -5.99 -8.08
CA THR A 47 0.41 -5.22 -8.90
C THR A 47 -0.11 -3.99 -8.17
N GLU A 48 -0.44 -4.11 -6.89
CA GLU A 48 -0.91 -2.96 -6.10
C GLU A 48 0.24 -1.96 -5.83
N LEU A 49 1.43 -2.43 -5.51
CA LEU A 49 2.61 -1.57 -5.39
C LEU A 49 2.91 -0.82 -6.70
N CYS A 50 2.79 -1.50 -7.84
CA CYS A 50 2.94 -0.88 -9.16
C CYS A 50 1.86 0.17 -9.43
N ARG A 51 0.65 -0.01 -8.92
CA ARG A 51 -0.47 0.92 -9.11
C ARG A 51 -0.27 2.23 -8.36
N TYR A 52 0.13 2.15 -7.10
CA TYR A 52 0.26 3.32 -6.23
C TYR A 52 1.64 3.98 -6.28
N HIS A 53 2.69 3.26 -6.72
CA HIS A 53 4.07 3.76 -6.76
C HIS A 53 4.48 4.48 -5.46
N PRO A 54 4.39 3.82 -4.30
CA PRO A 54 4.64 4.48 -3.03
C PRO A 54 6.07 5.00 -2.93
N SER A 55 6.25 6.12 -2.23
CA SER A 55 7.56 6.69 -1.89
C SER A 55 8.20 5.97 -0.70
N GLU A 56 7.40 5.27 0.08
CA GLU A 56 7.81 4.52 1.25
C GLU A 56 6.99 3.25 1.41
N VAL A 57 7.64 2.15 1.83
CA VAL A 57 7.00 0.85 2.04
C VAL A 57 7.34 0.32 3.42
N LEU A 58 6.33 0.16 4.26
CA LEU A 58 6.39 -0.53 5.53
C LEU A 58 6.06 -2.00 5.30
N MET A 59 6.85 -2.90 5.86
CA MET A 59 6.64 -4.33 5.66
C MET A 59 6.84 -5.12 6.95
N ASN A 60 6.04 -6.18 7.11
CA ASN A 60 6.25 -7.15 8.17
C ASN A 60 7.36 -8.17 7.80
N PRO A 61 7.95 -8.89 8.77
CA PRO A 61 8.98 -9.90 8.51
C PRO A 61 8.56 -10.97 7.51
N GLY A 62 7.28 -11.37 7.49
CA GLY A 62 6.76 -12.34 6.52
C GLY A 62 6.92 -11.93 5.05
N LEU A 63 7.03 -10.62 4.78
CA LEU A 63 7.28 -10.15 3.42
C LEU A 63 8.72 -10.43 2.96
N LEU A 64 9.67 -10.57 3.87
CA LEU A 64 11.07 -10.89 3.53
C LEU A 64 11.19 -12.26 2.88
N ASP A 65 10.32 -13.21 3.26
CA ASP A 65 10.28 -14.54 2.67
C ASP A 65 9.74 -14.51 1.23
N CYS A 66 9.03 -13.43 0.88
CA CYS A 66 8.45 -13.23 -0.44
C CYS A 66 9.47 -12.57 -1.39
N ARG A 67 10.45 -13.37 -1.88
CA ARG A 67 11.58 -12.90 -2.69
C ARG A 67 11.19 -12.11 -3.92
N GLU A 68 10.06 -12.43 -4.54
CA GLU A 68 9.56 -11.74 -5.74
C GLU A 68 9.17 -10.29 -5.41
N VAL A 69 8.48 -10.07 -4.28
CA VAL A 69 8.06 -8.74 -3.85
C VAL A 69 9.26 -7.89 -3.44
N THR A 70 10.16 -8.44 -2.63
CA THR A 70 11.37 -7.74 -2.19
C THR A 70 12.29 -7.39 -3.38
N ALA A 71 12.42 -8.28 -4.37
CA ALA A 71 13.16 -8.01 -5.60
C ALA A 71 12.50 -6.91 -6.43
N TYR A 72 11.18 -6.90 -6.53
CA TYR A 72 10.43 -5.84 -7.22
C TYR A 72 10.63 -4.48 -6.56
N ILE A 73 10.47 -4.41 -5.23
CA ILE A 73 10.68 -3.17 -4.47
C ILE A 73 12.08 -2.62 -4.73
N LYS A 74 13.12 -3.45 -4.61
CA LYS A 74 14.52 -3.03 -4.81
C LYS A 74 14.87 -2.60 -6.24
N LYS A 75 14.27 -3.24 -7.25
CA LYS A 75 14.63 -3.02 -8.66
C LYS A 75 13.77 -2.00 -9.37
N SER A 76 12.50 -1.89 -8.99
CA SER A 76 11.49 -1.18 -9.77
C SER A 76 10.89 0.02 -9.04
N LEU A 77 10.97 0.06 -7.71
CA LEU A 77 10.50 1.19 -6.92
C LEU A 77 11.68 2.02 -6.41
N THR A 78 11.56 3.33 -6.54
CA THR A 78 12.46 4.29 -5.89
C THR A 78 11.80 4.73 -4.59
N CYS A 79 11.85 3.88 -3.57
CA CYS A 79 11.20 4.12 -2.28
C CYS A 79 12.10 3.76 -1.11
N SER A 80 11.86 4.36 0.05
CA SER A 80 12.38 3.88 1.31
C SER A 80 11.64 2.63 1.78
N VAL A 81 12.30 1.79 2.54
CA VAL A 81 11.72 0.55 3.06
C VAL A 81 12.00 0.46 4.53
N GLU A 82 10.95 0.26 5.31
CA GLU A 82 11.01 0.09 6.76
C GLU A 82 10.46 -1.28 7.14
N LEU A 83 11.21 -2.00 7.96
CA LEU A 83 10.78 -3.28 8.51
C LEU A 83 10.14 -3.06 9.87
N ILE A 84 8.88 -3.41 10.00
CA ILE A 84 8.13 -3.32 11.25
C ILE A 84 8.22 -4.65 11.99
N GLU A 85 8.69 -4.60 13.22
CA GLU A 85 8.89 -5.78 14.07
C GLU A 85 7.56 -6.47 14.43
N ASP A 86 7.60 -7.80 14.61
CA ASP A 86 6.40 -8.61 14.87
C ASP A 86 5.66 -8.20 16.16
N GLU A 87 6.36 -7.68 17.14
CA GLU A 87 5.80 -7.20 18.41
C GLU A 87 4.79 -6.07 18.21
N ARG A 88 4.99 -5.24 17.20
CA ARG A 88 4.06 -4.14 16.84
C ARG A 88 2.74 -4.63 16.27
N TYR A 89 2.68 -5.88 15.84
CA TYR A 89 1.45 -6.50 15.35
C TYR A 89 0.66 -7.24 16.45
N ALA A 90 1.03 -7.08 17.73
CA ALA A 90 0.27 -7.65 18.84
C ALA A 90 -1.20 -7.13 18.82
N PRO A 91 -2.20 -8.02 18.96
CA PRO A 91 -3.62 -7.65 18.80
C PRO A 91 -4.06 -6.45 19.66
N GLY A 92 -3.53 -6.33 20.87
CA GLY A 92 -3.83 -5.21 21.77
C GLY A 92 -3.30 -3.87 21.24
N LEU A 93 -2.09 -3.84 20.68
CA LEU A 93 -1.49 -2.63 20.10
C LEU A 93 -2.24 -2.22 18.84
N VAL A 94 -2.56 -3.20 17.97
CA VAL A 94 -3.34 -2.97 16.75
C VAL A 94 -4.69 -2.32 17.06
N SER A 95 -5.43 -2.87 18.04
CA SER A 95 -6.71 -2.30 18.46
C SER A 95 -6.54 -0.89 19.03
N THR A 96 -5.53 -0.67 19.86
CA THR A 96 -5.25 0.65 20.47
C THR A 96 -4.94 1.70 19.40
N ALA A 97 -4.11 1.38 18.41
CA ALA A 97 -3.77 2.28 17.31
C ALA A 97 -5.02 2.67 16.48
N LEU A 98 -5.85 1.67 16.13
CA LEU A 98 -7.07 1.91 15.37
C LEU A 98 -8.13 2.69 16.16
N GLU A 99 -8.31 2.36 17.44
CA GLU A 99 -9.22 3.09 18.33
C GLU A 99 -8.77 4.52 18.56
N GLY A 100 -7.48 4.76 18.70
CA GLY A 100 -6.91 6.10 18.85
C GLY A 100 -7.21 7.00 17.66
N GLN A 101 -7.15 6.46 16.44
CA GLN A 101 -7.37 7.23 15.21
C GLN A 101 -8.85 7.34 14.82
N PHE A 102 -9.60 6.25 14.89
CA PHE A 102 -10.96 6.13 14.34
C PHE A 102 -12.05 5.98 15.41
N GLY A 103 -11.67 5.88 16.68
CA GLY A 103 -12.60 5.64 17.80
C GLY A 103 -12.92 4.16 18.00
N ARG A 104 -13.68 3.87 19.07
CA ARG A 104 -14.02 2.49 19.46
C ARG A 104 -14.77 1.68 18.40
N SER A 105 -15.49 2.35 17.51
CA SER A 105 -16.22 1.71 16.41
C SER A 105 -15.43 1.75 15.11
N TRP A 106 -14.11 1.67 15.18
CA TRP A 106 -13.22 1.78 14.01
C TRP A 106 -13.59 0.82 12.88
N ALA A 107 -14.01 -0.41 13.17
CA ALA A 107 -14.39 -1.38 12.15
C ALA A 107 -15.58 -0.89 11.30
N GLN A 108 -16.59 -0.29 11.94
CA GLN A 108 -17.72 0.30 11.24
C GLN A 108 -17.36 1.60 10.51
N ALA A 109 -16.53 2.42 11.13
CA ALA A 109 -16.12 3.71 10.57
C ALA A 109 -15.22 3.56 9.33
N THR A 110 -14.38 2.53 9.29
CA THR A 110 -13.39 2.31 8.22
C THR A 110 -13.78 1.22 7.23
N GLY A 111 -14.71 0.33 7.60
CA GLY A 111 -15.03 -0.88 6.84
C GLY A 111 -13.95 -1.97 6.91
N ILE A 112 -12.99 -1.85 7.83
CA ILE A 112 -11.97 -2.87 8.07
C ILE A 112 -12.60 -3.99 8.91
N ALA A 113 -12.50 -5.23 8.42
CA ALA A 113 -12.95 -6.39 9.18
C ALA A 113 -12.07 -6.62 10.42
N GLU A 114 -12.71 -6.95 11.55
CA GLU A 114 -12.00 -7.18 12.82
C GLU A 114 -11.03 -8.38 12.77
N ASP A 115 -11.28 -9.35 11.91
CA ASP A 115 -10.47 -10.54 11.65
C ASP A 115 -9.57 -10.40 10.41
N GLY A 116 -9.74 -9.32 9.63
CA GLY A 116 -9.00 -9.06 8.40
C GLY A 116 -7.52 -8.69 8.62
N LEU A 117 -6.65 -9.01 7.66
CA LEU A 117 -5.23 -8.69 7.72
C LEU A 117 -4.95 -7.20 7.50
N VAL A 118 -5.86 -6.47 6.87
CA VAL A 118 -5.73 -5.02 6.63
C VAL A 118 -5.57 -4.24 7.94
N ARG A 119 -6.18 -4.69 9.05
CA ARG A 119 -6.04 -4.04 10.35
C ARG A 119 -4.58 -3.93 10.81
N PHE A 120 -3.76 -4.95 10.53
CA PHE A 120 -2.34 -4.94 10.85
C PHE A 120 -1.57 -3.93 10.00
N ALA A 121 -1.85 -3.90 8.70
CA ALA A 121 -1.24 -2.94 7.80
C ALA A 121 -1.60 -1.49 8.17
N MET A 122 -2.87 -1.23 8.50
CA MET A 122 -3.32 0.10 8.90
C MET A 122 -2.73 0.51 10.26
N ALA A 123 -2.73 -0.37 11.26
CA ALA A 123 -2.18 -0.06 12.57
C ALA A 123 -0.67 0.23 12.51
N ALA A 124 0.11 -0.58 11.78
CA ALA A 124 1.53 -0.35 11.57
C ALA A 124 1.81 0.99 10.90
N LEU A 125 0.98 1.36 9.91
CA LEU A 125 1.08 2.67 9.26
C LEU A 125 0.83 3.81 10.26
N LEU A 126 -0.23 3.72 11.06
CA LEU A 126 -0.57 4.76 12.04
C LEU A 126 0.54 4.94 13.09
N GLU A 127 1.04 3.83 13.64
CA GLU A 127 2.15 3.88 14.60
C GLU A 127 3.40 4.50 13.99
N TYR A 128 3.77 4.07 12.77
CA TYR A 128 4.90 4.63 12.06
C TYR A 128 4.78 6.15 11.84
N LEU A 129 3.60 6.61 11.41
CA LEU A 129 3.35 8.04 11.22
C LEU A 129 3.42 8.83 12.54
N HIS A 130 2.98 8.24 13.65
CA HIS A 130 3.11 8.83 14.97
C HIS A 130 4.58 8.89 15.44
N ASP A 131 5.33 7.80 15.29
CA ASP A 131 6.73 7.71 15.70
C ASP A 131 7.62 8.69 14.90
N THR A 132 7.36 8.84 13.62
CA THR A 132 8.10 9.76 12.74
C THR A 132 7.62 11.21 12.84
N GLN A 133 6.64 11.49 13.70
CA GLN A 133 6.06 12.82 13.92
C GLN A 133 5.59 13.49 12.62
N ILE A 134 5.13 12.72 11.66
CA ILE A 134 4.59 13.25 10.41
C ILE A 134 3.33 14.06 10.72
N LYS A 135 3.41 15.36 10.46
CA LYS A 135 2.27 16.26 10.66
C LYS A 135 1.13 15.91 9.72
N GLY A 136 -0.05 15.79 10.27
CA GLY A 136 -1.26 15.52 9.48
C GLY A 136 -1.84 14.12 9.63
N VAL A 137 -1.27 13.25 10.50
CA VAL A 137 -1.87 11.95 10.83
C VAL A 137 -3.31 12.10 11.30
N GLU A 138 -3.60 13.15 12.06
CA GLU A 138 -4.96 13.46 12.56
C GLU A 138 -5.96 13.72 11.41
N ARG A 139 -5.45 14.04 10.20
CA ARG A 139 -6.27 14.25 9.00
C ARG A 139 -6.61 12.94 8.29
N LEU A 140 -5.90 11.85 8.58
CA LEU A 140 -6.14 10.54 7.97
C LEU A 140 -7.46 9.95 8.50
N LYS A 141 -8.57 10.46 8.00
CA LYS A 141 -9.93 10.09 8.43
C LYS A 141 -10.73 9.37 7.38
N THR A 142 -10.34 9.49 6.12
CA THR A 142 -11.05 8.85 5.01
C THR A 142 -10.39 7.53 4.66
N VAL A 143 -11.10 6.44 4.88
CA VAL A 143 -10.66 5.09 4.51
C VAL A 143 -11.53 4.59 3.36
N ILE A 144 -10.90 4.22 2.26
CA ILE A 144 -11.56 3.73 1.05
C ILE A 144 -11.18 2.28 0.86
N THR A 145 -12.12 1.39 1.12
CA THR A 145 -11.96 -0.04 0.79
C THR A 145 -12.26 -0.25 -0.68
N TYR A 146 -11.35 -0.89 -1.39
CA TYR A 146 -11.58 -1.26 -2.78
C TYR A 146 -11.35 -2.75 -2.99
N ASN A 147 -12.11 -3.32 -3.92
CA ASN A 147 -12.00 -4.72 -4.30
C ASN A 147 -11.48 -4.81 -5.75
N LYS A 148 -10.65 -5.80 -6.04
CA LYS A 148 -10.13 -6.08 -7.39
C LYS A 148 -11.23 -6.19 -8.45
N ALA A 149 -12.42 -6.65 -8.08
CA ALA A 149 -13.54 -6.80 -9.00
C ALA A 149 -14.08 -5.45 -9.56
N GLN A 150 -13.76 -4.33 -8.93
CA GLN A 150 -14.24 -3.00 -9.35
C GLN A 150 -13.36 -2.36 -10.43
N PHE A 151 -12.18 -2.91 -10.72
CA PHE A 151 -11.22 -2.34 -11.66
C PHE A 151 -10.75 -3.39 -12.66
N MET A 152 -10.50 -2.94 -13.89
CA MET A 152 -9.84 -3.79 -14.90
C MET A 152 -8.42 -4.12 -14.44
N TRP A 153 -8.17 -5.39 -14.21
CA TRP A 153 -6.88 -5.87 -13.69
C TRP A 153 -5.85 -5.91 -14.82
N LEU A 154 -4.84 -5.07 -14.73
CA LEU A 154 -3.69 -5.07 -15.63
C LEU A 154 -2.44 -5.46 -14.83
N SER A 155 -1.82 -6.57 -15.19
CA SER A 155 -0.55 -6.97 -14.61
C SER A 155 0.54 -5.91 -14.88
N SER A 156 1.60 -5.90 -14.07
CA SER A 156 2.75 -5.00 -14.30
C SER A 156 3.34 -5.17 -15.69
N VAL A 157 3.41 -6.41 -16.19
CA VAL A 157 3.88 -6.74 -17.55
C VAL A 157 2.94 -6.17 -18.60
N THR A 158 1.63 -6.32 -18.41
CA THR A 158 0.63 -5.78 -19.35
C THR A 158 0.68 -4.26 -19.38
N ARG A 159 0.81 -3.60 -18.23
CA ARG A 159 0.95 -2.13 -18.16
C ARG A 159 2.20 -1.63 -18.88
N ALA A 160 3.32 -2.32 -18.68
CA ALA A 160 4.58 -2.00 -19.38
C ALA A 160 4.45 -2.22 -20.89
N ASN A 161 3.91 -3.37 -21.33
CA ASN A 161 3.75 -3.68 -22.75
C ASN A 161 2.80 -2.74 -23.48
N LEU A 162 1.78 -2.22 -22.79
CA LEU A 162 0.85 -1.23 -23.33
C LEU A 162 1.39 0.21 -23.24
N GLU A 163 2.58 0.39 -22.69
CA GLU A 163 3.19 1.72 -22.51
C GLU A 163 2.21 2.74 -21.90
N LEU A 164 1.45 2.31 -20.88
CA LEU A 164 0.39 3.14 -20.31
C LEU A 164 0.92 4.38 -19.59
N THR A 165 2.00 4.20 -18.82
CA THR A 165 2.59 5.24 -17.97
C THR A 165 4.01 5.59 -18.33
N GLU A 166 4.77 4.66 -18.94
CA GLU A 166 6.17 4.81 -19.33
C GLU A 166 6.42 4.07 -20.64
N THR A 167 7.29 4.65 -21.50
CA THR A 167 7.71 4.00 -22.74
C THR A 167 8.71 2.88 -22.46
N LEU A 168 8.68 1.80 -23.27
CA LEU A 168 9.58 0.64 -23.12
C LEU A 168 11.07 1.01 -23.30
N ARG A 169 11.37 1.94 -24.19
CA ARG A 169 12.78 2.25 -24.54
C ARG A 169 13.42 3.36 -23.71
N GLY A 170 12.65 4.29 -23.16
CA GLY A 170 13.22 5.46 -22.48
C GLY A 170 12.73 5.65 -21.07
N ARG A 171 11.73 4.87 -20.63
CA ARG A 171 10.99 5.09 -19.38
C ARG A 171 10.49 6.54 -19.24
N GLU A 172 10.13 7.13 -20.37
CA GLU A 172 9.63 8.49 -20.46
C GLU A 172 8.11 8.50 -20.44
N LYS A 173 7.52 9.55 -19.84
CA LYS A 173 6.06 9.76 -19.85
C LYS A 173 5.56 10.17 -21.23
N ARG A 174 6.40 10.90 -21.99
CA ARG A 174 6.06 11.37 -23.33
C ARG A 174 5.95 10.22 -24.33
N GLY A 175 4.82 10.13 -25.01
CA GLY A 175 4.51 9.07 -25.97
C GLY A 175 3.77 7.88 -25.37
N THR A 176 3.38 7.93 -24.10
CA THR A 176 2.52 6.92 -23.46
C THR A 176 1.06 7.18 -23.73
N LEU A 177 0.20 6.17 -23.51
CA LEU A 177 -1.25 6.32 -23.69
C LEU A 177 -1.82 7.43 -22.78
N LEU A 178 -1.40 7.48 -21.53
CA LEU A 178 -1.82 8.52 -20.59
C LEU A 178 -1.36 9.93 -21.01
N TRP A 179 -0.18 10.06 -21.59
CA TRP A 179 0.31 11.35 -22.08
C TRP A 179 -0.50 11.89 -23.27
N VAL A 180 -1.10 11.00 -24.06
CA VAL A 180 -1.95 11.39 -25.21
C VAL A 180 -3.35 11.76 -24.74
N LEU A 181 -3.81 11.23 -23.60
CA LEU A 181 -5.16 11.46 -23.06
C LEU A 181 -5.25 12.61 -22.05
N ASP A 182 -4.11 13.08 -21.49
CA ASP A 182 -3.97 14.28 -20.64
C ASP A 182 -3.83 15.55 -21.49
#